data_486f26f74b56de921eae6d6756c33703
#
_entry.id   486f26f74b56de921eae6d6756c33703
#
_cell.length_a   1.000
_cell.length_b   1.000
_cell.length_c   1.000
_cell.angle_alpha   90.00
_cell.angle_beta   90.00
_cell.angle_gamma   90.00
#
_symmetry.space_group_name_H-M   'P 1'
#
loop_
_entity.id
_entity.type
_entity.pdbx_description
1 polymer ?
#
loop_
_entity_poly.entity_id
_entity_poly.type
_entity_poly.pdbx_seq_one_letter_code
_entity_poly.pdbx_strand_id
1 'polypeptide(L)'
;MASENAPRSKGVRQQLTKGMEHMRSVVTVPADSSTTTDSDESNAYGVPSTFAPIRKPAQRPQNELKRSDPFQFGSRYLEEGDDILEFNAWDHVEVSTEYHDFALTQYEKQRADPVSDFDKKKYNEDPAKWWNKFYGNNNANFFKNRKWLQQEFPILGEITKEDSKPCVVLEVGAGAGNTAFPILAMNKNPGLKIHACDFSKKAVEVIRSNDAYDETYIQADVWDVAATGEASLPPGVTPESVDIVLMIFIFSALSPAQWDQAVRNVRTVLKPGGEVLFRDYGRGDLAQVRFKKGRWMEDNFYVRGDGTRVYFFEREELEDIWGGGDGARQATKYPAKGSASPSTELEENGAAQ
;
A
#
# COMPACT_ATOMS: atom_id res chain seq x y z
N MET A 1 9.93 -7.17 -58.90
CA MET A 1 9.95 -8.21 -57.86
C MET A 1 9.52 -7.51 -56.58
N ALA A 2 8.30 -7.80 -56.16
CA ALA A 2 7.58 -7.09 -55.12
C ALA A 2 7.95 -7.64 -53.73
N SER A 3 8.27 -6.78 -52.78
CA SER A 3 8.33 -7.08 -51.38
C SER A 3 7.03 -6.68 -50.69
N GLU A 4 6.27 -7.65 -50.22
CA GLU A 4 5.03 -7.45 -49.48
C GLU A 4 5.31 -6.87 -48.11
N ASN A 5 4.68 -5.72 -47.85
CA ASN A 5 4.57 -5.10 -46.54
C ASN A 5 3.42 -5.77 -45.79
N ALA A 6 3.71 -6.43 -44.68
CA ALA A 6 2.70 -6.87 -43.71
C ALA A 6 2.13 -5.67 -42.92
N PRO A 7 0.82 -5.61 -42.67
CA PRO A 7 0.22 -4.48 -41.95
C PRO A 7 0.49 -4.60 -40.44
N ARG A 8 1.03 -3.51 -39.86
CA ARG A 8 1.14 -3.34 -38.41
C ARG A 8 -0.25 -3.29 -37.79
N SER A 9 -0.54 -4.18 -36.88
CA SER A 9 -1.75 -4.18 -36.06
C SER A 9 -1.83 -2.87 -35.26
N LYS A 10 -2.86 -2.08 -35.51
CA LYS A 10 -3.20 -0.91 -34.70
C LYS A 10 -3.75 -1.43 -33.36
N GLY A 11 -3.02 -1.20 -32.28
CA GLY A 11 -3.48 -1.48 -30.94
C GLY A 11 -4.81 -0.76 -30.66
N VAL A 12 -5.79 -1.50 -30.22
CA VAL A 12 -7.09 -0.97 -29.80
C VAL A 12 -6.90 -0.11 -28.57
N ARG A 13 -6.99 1.21 -28.69
CA ARG A 13 -7.07 2.12 -27.55
C ARG A 13 -8.41 1.88 -26.86
N GLN A 14 -8.41 1.24 -25.71
CA GLN A 14 -9.59 1.21 -24.86
C GLN A 14 -9.96 2.64 -24.45
N GLN A 15 -11.17 3.05 -24.80
CA GLN A 15 -11.74 4.32 -24.34
C GLN A 15 -12.06 4.22 -22.85
N LEU A 16 -11.41 5.05 -22.04
CA LEU A 16 -11.73 5.19 -20.62
C LEU A 16 -13.13 5.79 -20.47
N THR A 17 -13.91 5.30 -19.52
CA THR A 17 -15.22 5.86 -19.23
C THR A 17 -15.08 7.29 -18.66
N LYS A 18 -16.10 8.12 -18.84
CA LYS A 18 -16.11 9.54 -18.41
C LYS A 18 -15.78 9.73 -16.92
N GLY A 19 -16.03 8.72 -16.08
CA GLY A 19 -15.65 8.71 -14.64
C GLY A 19 -14.17 8.44 -14.39
N MET A 20 -13.42 7.96 -15.37
CA MET A 20 -11.99 7.65 -15.26
C MET A 20 -11.09 8.71 -15.92
N GLU A 21 -11.65 9.71 -16.57
CA GLU A 21 -10.85 10.76 -17.23
C GLU A 21 -10.00 11.57 -16.26
N HIS A 22 -10.48 11.77 -15.03
CA HIS A 22 -9.71 12.42 -13.98
C HIS A 22 -8.52 11.56 -13.48
N MET A 23 -8.55 10.25 -13.73
CA MET A 23 -7.46 9.32 -13.38
C MET A 23 -6.41 9.21 -14.50
N ARG A 24 -6.68 9.72 -15.70
CA ARG A 24 -5.68 9.78 -16.79
C ARG A 24 -4.42 10.52 -16.38
N SER A 25 -4.57 11.60 -15.61
CA SER A 25 -3.45 12.37 -15.09
C SER A 25 -2.69 11.67 -13.95
N VAL A 26 -3.22 10.57 -13.41
CA VAL A 26 -2.58 9.78 -12.34
C VAL A 26 -1.78 8.59 -12.90
N VAL A 27 -2.12 8.12 -14.11
CA VAL A 27 -1.62 6.84 -14.66
C VAL A 27 -0.83 7.00 -15.96
N THR A 28 -0.96 8.12 -16.67
CA THR A 28 -0.25 8.32 -17.95
C THR A 28 0.55 9.61 -17.94
N VAL A 29 1.87 9.48 -17.86
CA VAL A 29 2.80 10.52 -18.31
C VAL A 29 2.84 10.42 -19.84
N PRO A 30 2.55 11.49 -20.62
CA PRO A 30 2.74 11.46 -22.05
C PRO A 30 4.22 11.33 -22.37
N ALA A 31 4.61 10.29 -23.08
CA ALA A 31 5.89 10.27 -23.77
C ALA A 31 5.78 11.26 -24.95
N ASP A 32 6.69 12.21 -24.98
CA ASP A 32 6.96 13.27 -25.95
C ASP A 32 6.46 14.68 -25.62
N SER A 33 7.40 15.46 -25.11
CA SER A 33 7.64 16.83 -25.61
C SER A 33 9.02 17.30 -25.18
N SER A 34 9.98 17.12 -26.07
CA SER A 34 11.22 17.89 -26.06
C SER A 34 10.92 19.31 -26.53
N THR A 35 10.79 20.27 -25.65
CA THR A 35 11.03 21.68 -25.92
C THR A 35 11.39 22.37 -24.61
N THR A 36 12.63 22.74 -24.53
CA THR A 36 13.25 23.62 -23.52
C THR A 36 12.62 25.00 -23.56
N THR A 37 12.00 25.43 -22.46
CA THR A 37 11.93 26.86 -22.08
C THR A 37 11.86 26.93 -20.55
N ASP A 38 12.79 27.69 -20.01
CA ASP A 38 12.96 28.06 -18.61
C ASP A 38 11.67 28.68 -18.04
N SER A 39 10.91 27.93 -17.24
CA SER A 39 9.92 28.45 -16.30
C SER A 39 9.44 27.29 -15.43
N ASP A 40 9.61 27.43 -14.12
CA ASP A 40 9.07 26.60 -13.00
C ASP A 40 8.41 25.28 -13.42
N GLU A 41 9.24 24.24 -13.63
CA GLU A 41 8.78 22.90 -13.98
C GLU A 41 8.16 22.22 -12.75
N SER A 42 6.92 22.57 -12.44
CA SER A 42 6.06 21.70 -11.64
C SER A 42 5.56 20.56 -12.51
N ASN A 43 5.70 19.31 -12.06
CA ASN A 43 5.07 18.18 -12.74
C ASN A 43 3.54 18.36 -12.79
N ALA A 44 2.82 17.52 -13.57
CA ALA A 44 1.35 17.59 -13.76
C ALA A 44 0.53 17.62 -12.45
N TYR A 45 1.17 17.44 -11.29
CA TYR A 45 0.60 17.43 -9.95
C TYR A 45 1.00 18.66 -9.12
N GLY A 46 1.71 19.64 -9.70
CA GLY A 46 2.13 20.84 -9.01
C GLY A 46 3.28 20.63 -8.01
N VAL A 47 3.97 19.49 -8.05
CA VAL A 47 5.16 19.22 -7.24
C VAL A 47 6.38 19.75 -8.01
N PRO A 48 7.16 20.68 -7.45
CA PRO A 48 8.38 21.18 -8.09
C PRO A 48 9.37 20.05 -8.38
N SER A 49 10.04 20.10 -9.52
CA SER A 49 11.08 19.12 -9.92
C SER A 49 12.26 19.06 -8.95
N THR A 50 12.49 20.14 -8.19
CA THR A 50 13.51 20.22 -7.14
C THR A 50 13.27 19.28 -5.96
N PHE A 51 12.07 18.72 -5.82
CA PHE A 51 11.72 17.76 -4.77
C PHE A 51 11.93 16.30 -5.19
N ALA A 52 12.84 16.04 -6.10
CA ALA A 52 13.27 14.69 -6.38
C ALA A 52 13.82 14.03 -5.09
N PRO A 53 13.48 12.76 -4.83
CA PRO A 53 14.01 12.06 -3.66
C PRO A 53 15.52 12.09 -3.60
N ILE A 54 16.09 12.26 -2.40
CA ILE A 54 17.54 12.20 -2.20
C ILE A 54 18.00 10.77 -2.52
N ARG A 55 18.97 10.67 -3.45
CA ARG A 55 19.49 9.39 -3.91
C ARG A 55 20.69 8.99 -3.08
N LYS A 56 20.68 7.78 -2.53
CA LYS A 56 21.88 7.16 -1.95
C LYS A 56 22.70 6.52 -3.06
N PRO A 57 24.06 6.52 -2.99
CA PRO A 57 24.87 5.82 -3.95
C PRO A 57 24.45 4.34 -4.01
N ALA A 58 23.94 3.92 -5.13
CA ALA A 58 23.57 2.52 -5.33
C ALA A 58 24.81 1.66 -5.57
N GLN A 59 24.81 0.47 -5.00
CA GLN A 59 25.74 -0.57 -5.42
C GLN A 59 25.20 -1.15 -6.72
N ARG A 60 25.64 -0.59 -7.87
CA ARG A 60 25.15 -0.92 -9.22
C ARG A 60 24.85 -2.41 -9.48
N PRO A 61 25.72 -3.38 -9.10
CA PRO A 61 25.46 -4.78 -9.37
C PRO A 61 24.19 -5.32 -8.70
N GLN A 62 23.89 -4.86 -7.48
CA GLN A 62 22.68 -5.32 -6.75
C GLN A 62 21.40 -4.69 -7.33
N ASN A 63 21.47 -3.43 -7.75
CA ASN A 63 20.31 -2.76 -8.32
C ASN A 63 19.93 -3.33 -9.69
N GLU A 64 20.92 -3.60 -10.54
CA GLU A 64 20.70 -4.24 -11.83
C GLU A 64 20.12 -5.66 -11.71
N LEU A 65 20.63 -6.46 -10.76
CA LEU A 65 20.09 -7.78 -10.48
C LEU A 65 18.64 -7.72 -10.00
N LYS A 66 18.32 -6.75 -9.12
CA LYS A 66 16.96 -6.56 -8.61
C LYS A 66 15.99 -6.05 -9.69
N ARG A 67 16.47 -5.35 -10.69
CA ARG A 67 15.68 -4.90 -11.85
C ARG A 67 15.39 -6.03 -12.83
N SER A 68 16.37 -6.88 -13.08
CA SER A 68 16.24 -8.03 -13.98
C SER A 68 15.44 -9.17 -13.37
N ASP A 69 15.54 -9.35 -12.05
CA ASP A 69 14.79 -10.36 -11.28
C ASP A 69 13.92 -9.68 -10.19
N PRO A 70 12.61 -9.55 -10.44
CA PRO A 70 11.69 -8.92 -9.48
C PRO A 70 11.51 -9.72 -8.19
N PHE A 71 12.04 -10.93 -8.11
CA PHE A 71 11.99 -11.79 -6.92
C PHE A 71 13.30 -11.78 -6.11
N GLN A 72 14.34 -11.10 -6.58
CA GLN A 72 15.54 -10.94 -5.79
C GLN A 72 15.32 -10.02 -4.59
N PHE A 73 15.71 -10.53 -3.42
CA PHE A 73 15.71 -9.75 -2.19
C PHE A 73 16.88 -8.76 -2.17
N GLY A 74 16.65 -7.57 -1.68
CA GLY A 74 17.65 -6.51 -1.55
C GLY A 74 17.04 -5.12 -1.75
N SER A 75 17.80 -4.09 -1.43
CA SER A 75 17.38 -2.71 -1.57
C SER A 75 17.33 -2.26 -3.03
N ARG A 76 16.25 -1.58 -3.40
CA ARG A 76 16.10 -0.96 -4.71
C ARG A 76 16.36 0.54 -4.56
N TYR A 77 17.48 0.99 -5.07
CA TYR A 77 17.89 2.39 -5.00
C TYR A 77 17.46 3.14 -6.27
N LEU A 78 16.99 4.36 -6.09
CA LEU A 78 16.72 5.27 -7.19
C LEU A 78 18.04 5.86 -7.70
N GLU A 79 18.37 5.64 -8.97
CA GLU A 79 19.58 6.16 -9.64
C GLU A 79 19.26 7.33 -10.57
N GLU A 80 20.29 8.04 -11.00
CA GLU A 80 20.12 9.12 -11.96
C GLU A 80 19.66 8.59 -13.32
N GLY A 81 18.57 9.15 -13.82
CA GLY A 81 17.92 8.69 -15.05
C GLY A 81 16.85 7.63 -14.84
N ASP A 82 16.63 7.18 -13.62
CA ASP A 82 15.56 6.24 -13.32
C ASP A 82 14.18 6.89 -13.41
N ASP A 83 13.22 6.16 -13.97
CA ASP A 83 11.81 6.53 -13.83
C ASP A 83 11.35 6.21 -12.39
N ILE A 84 11.07 7.25 -11.63
CA ILE A 84 10.57 7.11 -10.25
C ILE A 84 9.28 6.27 -10.16
N LEU A 85 8.55 6.16 -11.25
CA LEU A 85 7.28 5.42 -11.32
C LEU A 85 7.46 3.99 -11.86
N GLU A 86 8.68 3.58 -12.23
CA GLU A 86 8.95 2.22 -12.73
C GLU A 86 8.60 1.14 -11.70
N PHE A 87 8.83 1.41 -10.43
CA PHE A 87 8.53 0.50 -9.33
C PHE A 87 7.58 1.14 -8.30
N ASN A 88 6.82 0.30 -7.61
CA ASN A 88 5.90 0.77 -6.57
C ASN A 88 6.60 1.34 -5.34
N ALA A 89 7.82 0.93 -5.09
CA ALA A 89 8.62 1.38 -3.96
C ALA A 89 10.10 1.46 -4.33
N TRP A 90 10.75 2.46 -3.76
CA TRP A 90 12.20 2.64 -3.77
C TRP A 90 12.69 2.64 -2.33
N ASP A 91 13.78 1.90 -2.07
CA ASP A 91 14.33 1.77 -0.73
C ASP A 91 15.25 2.96 -0.38
N HIS A 92 15.31 3.27 0.92
CA HIS A 92 16.25 4.25 1.46
C HIS A 92 16.19 5.65 0.82
N VAL A 93 15.01 6.04 0.35
CA VAL A 93 14.75 7.42 -0.08
C VAL A 93 14.59 8.29 1.16
N GLU A 94 15.46 9.30 1.29
CA GLU A 94 15.37 10.30 2.34
C GLU A 94 14.62 11.52 1.80
N VAL A 95 13.66 11.99 2.59
CA VAL A 95 12.88 13.18 2.24
C VAL A 95 13.68 14.43 2.62
N SER A 96 13.85 15.36 1.68
CA SER A 96 14.54 16.62 1.98
C SER A 96 13.68 17.53 2.86
N THR A 97 14.34 18.47 3.56
CA THR A 97 13.64 19.48 4.37
C THR A 97 12.69 20.33 3.51
N GLU A 98 13.11 20.67 2.30
CA GLU A 98 12.31 21.44 1.35
C GLU A 98 11.02 20.71 0.95
N TYR A 99 11.12 19.39 0.75
CA TYR A 99 9.92 18.57 0.48
C TYR A 99 9.00 18.54 1.70
N HIS A 100 9.54 18.43 2.89
CA HIS A 100 8.76 18.45 4.13
C HIS A 100 7.99 19.76 4.25
N ASP A 101 8.64 20.92 4.05
CA ASP A 101 8.01 22.25 4.11
C ASP A 101 6.94 22.40 3.03
N PHE A 102 7.21 21.89 1.82
CA PHE A 102 6.23 21.84 0.74
C PHE A 102 5.01 21.01 1.16
N ALA A 103 5.22 19.81 1.73
CA ALA A 103 4.13 18.95 2.18
C ALA A 103 3.25 19.64 3.25
N LEU A 104 3.87 20.29 4.24
CA LEU A 104 3.16 21.08 5.25
C LEU A 104 2.28 22.17 4.61
N THR A 105 2.81 22.89 3.63
CA THR A 105 2.07 23.92 2.88
C THR A 105 0.85 23.31 2.15
N GLN A 106 0.98 22.08 1.59
CA GLN A 106 -0.15 21.41 0.94
C GLN A 106 -1.20 20.98 1.97
N TYR A 107 -0.80 20.47 3.14
CA TYR A 107 -1.74 20.09 4.20
C TYR A 107 -2.55 21.29 4.71
N GLU A 108 -1.94 22.46 4.86
CA GLU A 108 -2.66 23.69 5.22
C GLU A 108 -3.70 24.07 4.17
N LYS A 109 -3.35 24.01 2.88
CA LYS A 109 -4.30 24.27 1.77
C LYS A 109 -5.45 23.28 1.74
N GLN A 110 -5.18 22.01 2.02
CA GLN A 110 -6.19 20.95 2.06
C GLN A 110 -7.14 21.14 3.27
N ARG A 111 -6.60 21.49 4.43
CA ARG A 111 -7.35 21.78 5.65
C ARG A 111 -8.23 23.04 5.52
N ALA A 112 -7.79 24.03 4.75
CA ALA A 112 -8.55 25.26 4.51
C ALA A 112 -9.83 25.04 3.66
N ASP A 113 -9.93 23.92 2.95
CA ASP A 113 -11.11 23.57 2.14
C ASP A 113 -11.50 22.08 2.39
N PRO A 114 -12.07 21.79 3.57
CA PRO A 114 -12.40 20.43 3.98
C PRO A 114 -13.63 19.88 3.26
N VAL A 115 -13.85 18.60 3.42
CA VAL A 115 -15.13 17.96 3.08
C VAL A 115 -16.23 18.51 3.99
N SER A 116 -17.42 18.77 3.45
CA SER A 116 -18.57 19.20 4.24
C SER A 116 -18.94 18.16 5.31
N ASP A 117 -19.51 18.59 6.43
CA ASP A 117 -19.95 17.66 7.49
C ASP A 117 -20.99 16.66 6.98
N PHE A 118 -21.85 17.09 6.06
CA PHE A 118 -22.82 16.22 5.41
C PHE A 118 -22.11 15.11 4.61
N ASP A 119 -21.10 15.46 3.80
CA ASP A 119 -20.36 14.48 3.00
C ASP A 119 -19.46 13.62 3.88
N LYS A 120 -18.85 14.14 4.95
CA LYS A 120 -18.10 13.34 5.94
C LYS A 120 -18.98 12.23 6.51
N LYS A 121 -20.19 12.57 6.96
CA LYS A 121 -21.15 11.59 7.46
C LYS A 121 -21.45 10.53 6.41
N LYS A 122 -21.77 10.94 5.18
CA LYS A 122 -22.07 10.07 4.06
C LYS A 122 -20.94 9.09 3.73
N TYR A 123 -19.67 9.52 3.79
CA TYR A 123 -18.52 8.65 3.51
C TYR A 123 -18.19 7.71 4.69
N ASN A 124 -18.52 8.10 5.91
CA ASN A 124 -18.24 7.31 7.11
C ASN A 124 -19.37 6.32 7.47
N GLU A 125 -20.61 6.60 7.07
CA GLU A 125 -21.79 5.82 7.47
C GLU A 125 -21.80 4.42 6.82
N ASP A 126 -21.43 4.32 5.55
CA ASP A 126 -21.39 3.03 4.83
C ASP A 126 -20.17 2.96 3.90
N PRO A 127 -18.99 2.71 4.44
CA PRO A 127 -17.77 2.60 3.63
C PRO A 127 -17.79 1.36 2.72
N ALA A 128 -18.52 0.29 3.05
CA ALA A 128 -18.66 -0.88 2.18
C ALA A 128 -19.31 -0.55 0.84
N LYS A 129 -20.28 0.35 0.84
CA LYS A 129 -20.95 0.83 -0.37
C LYS A 129 -19.97 1.41 -1.38
N TRP A 130 -18.97 2.17 -0.92
CA TRP A 130 -17.99 2.79 -1.80
C TRP A 130 -17.04 1.77 -2.40
N TRP A 131 -16.61 0.79 -1.62
CA TRP A 131 -15.80 -0.32 -2.12
C TRP A 131 -16.59 -1.25 -3.04
N ASN A 132 -17.86 -1.55 -2.74
CA ASN A 132 -18.74 -2.29 -3.65
C ASN A 132 -18.90 -1.57 -5.00
N LYS A 133 -19.07 -0.24 -4.98
CA LYS A 133 -19.12 0.58 -6.20
C LYS A 133 -17.80 0.54 -6.96
N PHE A 134 -16.68 0.65 -6.22
CA PHE A 134 -15.34 0.58 -6.80
C PHE A 134 -15.11 -0.73 -7.55
N TYR A 135 -15.32 -1.88 -6.91
CA TYR A 135 -15.15 -3.19 -7.55
C TYR A 135 -16.21 -3.49 -8.60
N GLY A 136 -17.43 -2.98 -8.45
CA GLY A 136 -18.47 -3.07 -9.48
C GLY A 136 -18.07 -2.36 -10.79
N ASN A 137 -17.31 -1.28 -10.70
CA ASN A 137 -16.85 -0.52 -11.88
C ASN A 137 -15.53 -1.06 -12.47
N ASN A 138 -14.64 -1.57 -11.64
CA ASN A 138 -13.26 -1.87 -12.02
C ASN A 138 -12.96 -3.38 -12.12
N ASN A 139 -13.75 -4.24 -11.48
CA ASN A 139 -13.49 -5.68 -11.36
C ASN A 139 -12.04 -5.94 -10.90
N ALA A 140 -11.35 -6.91 -11.53
CA ALA A 140 -9.96 -7.26 -11.23
C ALA A 140 -8.91 -6.36 -11.92
N ASN A 141 -9.32 -5.37 -12.74
CA ASN A 141 -8.41 -4.70 -13.67
C ASN A 141 -7.68 -3.49 -13.09
N PHE A 142 -8.10 -2.99 -11.94
CA PHE A 142 -7.55 -1.75 -11.38
C PHE A 142 -6.19 -1.97 -10.71
N PHE A 143 -6.13 -2.88 -9.75
CA PHE A 143 -4.88 -3.19 -9.07
C PHE A 143 -4.09 -4.23 -9.86
N LYS A 144 -2.76 -4.14 -9.79
CA LYS A 144 -1.85 -5.12 -10.38
C LYS A 144 -1.48 -6.19 -9.35
N ASN A 145 -1.19 -7.40 -9.83
CA ASN A 145 -0.64 -8.46 -9.00
C ASN A 145 0.63 -8.00 -8.30
N ARG A 146 0.69 -8.22 -6.99
CA ARG A 146 1.76 -7.73 -6.11
C ARG A 146 2.95 -8.69 -6.13
N LYS A 147 3.65 -8.79 -7.26
CA LYS A 147 4.81 -9.67 -7.43
C LYS A 147 5.99 -9.32 -6.50
N TRP A 148 6.04 -8.08 -6.03
CA TRP A 148 7.05 -7.56 -5.12
C TRP A 148 6.91 -8.05 -3.66
N LEU A 149 5.76 -8.62 -3.27
CA LEU A 149 5.49 -9.01 -1.89
C LEU A 149 6.48 -9.99 -1.30
N GLN A 150 7.02 -10.92 -2.09
CA GLN A 150 8.04 -11.84 -1.61
C GLN A 150 9.39 -11.18 -1.34
N GLN A 151 9.70 -10.10 -2.03
CA GLN A 151 10.90 -9.30 -1.75
C GLN A 151 10.73 -8.53 -0.43
N GLU A 152 9.53 -8.03 -0.16
CA GLU A 152 9.18 -7.33 1.07
C GLU A 152 9.05 -8.30 2.25
N PHE A 153 8.38 -9.42 2.03
CA PHE A 153 8.09 -10.43 3.02
C PHE A 153 8.57 -11.82 2.56
N PRO A 154 9.86 -12.15 2.77
CA PRO A 154 10.45 -13.41 2.30
C PRO A 154 9.72 -14.67 2.80
N ILE A 155 9.09 -14.60 3.98
CA ILE A 155 8.32 -15.71 4.55
C ILE A 155 7.23 -16.20 3.60
N LEU A 156 6.66 -15.32 2.74
CA LEU A 156 5.65 -15.71 1.75
C LEU A 156 6.21 -16.67 0.69
N GLY A 157 7.51 -16.57 0.39
CA GLY A 157 8.21 -17.54 -0.44
C GLY A 157 8.49 -18.85 0.30
N GLU A 158 8.78 -18.78 1.59
CA GLU A 158 9.10 -19.96 2.38
C GLU A 158 7.87 -20.86 2.58
N ILE A 159 6.72 -20.30 2.93
CA ILE A 159 5.49 -21.08 3.17
C ILE A 159 4.93 -21.79 1.94
N THR A 160 5.36 -21.41 0.73
CA THR A 160 4.93 -22.01 -0.54
C THR A 160 5.78 -23.21 -0.99
N LYS A 161 6.89 -23.53 -0.30
CA LYS A 161 7.75 -24.66 -0.65
C LYS A 161 7.08 -25.99 -0.31
N GLU A 162 7.41 -27.03 -1.07
CA GLU A 162 6.81 -28.37 -0.95
C GLU A 162 7.02 -29.00 0.44
N ASP A 163 8.16 -28.75 1.05
CA ASP A 163 8.58 -29.27 2.36
C ASP A 163 8.19 -28.36 3.53
N SER A 164 7.45 -27.30 3.28
CA SER A 164 7.02 -26.39 4.33
C SER A 164 5.90 -26.99 5.18
N LYS A 165 5.85 -26.57 6.45
CA LYS A 165 4.76 -26.95 7.35
C LYS A 165 3.42 -26.42 6.84
N PRO A 166 2.31 -27.08 7.21
CA PRO A 166 0.98 -26.51 6.99
C PRO A 166 0.91 -25.08 7.54
N CYS A 167 0.35 -24.16 6.75
CA CYS A 167 0.30 -22.75 7.08
C CYS A 167 -1.08 -22.17 6.71
N VAL A 168 -1.66 -21.43 7.64
CA VAL A 168 -2.91 -20.70 7.45
C VAL A 168 -2.60 -19.21 7.32
N VAL A 169 -2.97 -18.63 6.21
CA VAL A 169 -2.81 -17.20 5.91
C VAL A 169 -4.18 -16.54 5.88
N LEU A 170 -4.34 -15.42 6.57
CA LEU A 170 -5.52 -14.56 6.46
C LEU A 170 -5.12 -13.25 5.77
N GLU A 171 -5.65 -12.99 4.57
CA GLU A 171 -5.55 -11.70 3.92
C GLU A 171 -6.77 -10.85 4.26
N VAL A 172 -6.54 -9.73 4.93
CA VAL A 172 -7.56 -8.72 5.27
C VAL A 172 -7.58 -7.67 4.16
N GLY A 173 -8.77 -7.39 3.59
CA GLY A 173 -8.89 -6.48 2.46
C GLY A 173 -8.28 -7.06 1.18
N ALA A 174 -8.59 -8.32 0.88
CA ALA A 174 -8.00 -9.07 -0.23
C ALA A 174 -8.31 -8.47 -1.62
N GLY A 175 -9.33 -7.61 -1.71
CA GLY A 175 -9.70 -6.94 -2.95
C GLY A 175 -10.11 -7.95 -4.04
N ALA A 176 -9.39 -7.90 -5.17
CA ALA A 176 -9.57 -8.85 -6.28
C ALA A 176 -8.60 -10.04 -6.22
N GLY A 177 -7.95 -10.29 -5.08
CA GLY A 177 -7.00 -11.40 -4.91
C GLY A 177 -5.59 -11.10 -5.47
N ASN A 178 -5.24 -9.84 -5.61
CA ASN A 178 -3.94 -9.43 -6.22
C ASN A 178 -2.71 -9.82 -5.38
N THR A 179 -2.91 -10.31 -4.15
CA THR A 179 -1.88 -10.91 -3.28
C THR A 179 -2.05 -12.42 -3.23
N ALA A 180 -3.27 -12.91 -2.93
CA ALA A 180 -3.55 -14.34 -2.75
C ALA A 180 -3.20 -15.16 -4.01
N PHE A 181 -3.66 -14.75 -5.20
CA PHE A 181 -3.39 -15.50 -6.43
C PHE A 181 -1.90 -15.56 -6.81
N PRO A 182 -1.09 -14.51 -6.71
CA PRO A 182 0.36 -14.63 -6.88
C PRO A 182 1.03 -15.62 -5.91
N ILE A 183 0.58 -15.68 -4.65
CA ILE A 183 1.09 -16.66 -3.67
C ILE A 183 0.70 -18.08 -4.11
N LEU A 184 -0.57 -18.28 -4.48
CA LEU A 184 -1.05 -19.59 -4.93
C LEU A 184 -0.39 -20.05 -6.23
N ALA A 185 -0.10 -19.15 -7.16
CA ALA A 185 0.59 -19.47 -8.41
C ALA A 185 2.00 -20.08 -8.21
N MET A 186 2.60 -19.84 -7.05
CA MET A 186 3.93 -20.40 -6.70
C MET A 186 3.82 -21.55 -5.70
N ASN A 187 2.61 -21.83 -5.20
CA ASN A 187 2.42 -22.78 -4.12
C ASN A 187 2.71 -24.23 -4.55
N LYS A 188 3.59 -24.87 -3.77
CA LYS A 188 3.85 -26.32 -3.82
C LYS A 188 3.54 -27.00 -2.49
N ASN A 189 3.19 -26.21 -1.46
CA ASN A 189 2.84 -26.71 -0.12
C ASN A 189 1.39 -27.21 -0.12
N PRO A 190 1.13 -28.51 0.02
CA PRO A 190 -0.24 -29.03 0.06
C PRO A 190 -1.02 -28.61 1.32
N GLY A 191 -0.31 -28.16 2.36
CA GLY A 191 -0.88 -27.70 3.62
C GLY A 191 -1.12 -26.19 3.70
N LEU A 192 -0.89 -25.43 2.63
CA LEU A 192 -1.18 -23.99 2.62
C LEU A 192 -2.70 -23.77 2.49
N LYS A 193 -3.23 -22.87 3.33
CA LYS A 193 -4.61 -22.38 3.26
C LYS A 193 -4.62 -20.87 3.32
N ILE A 194 -5.38 -20.21 2.45
CA ILE A 194 -5.54 -18.75 2.43
C ILE A 194 -7.01 -18.41 2.65
N HIS A 195 -7.30 -17.66 3.70
CA HIS A 195 -8.58 -16.97 3.88
C HIS A 195 -8.44 -15.56 3.31
N ALA A 196 -9.10 -15.31 2.17
CA ALA A 196 -9.06 -14.02 1.47
C ALA A 196 -10.33 -13.23 1.81
N CYS A 197 -10.27 -12.40 2.84
CA CYS A 197 -11.44 -11.67 3.34
C CYS A 197 -11.45 -10.22 2.86
N ASP A 198 -12.62 -9.74 2.48
CA ASP A 198 -12.82 -8.33 2.12
C ASP A 198 -14.17 -7.83 2.65
N PHE A 199 -14.21 -6.54 2.98
CA PHE A 199 -15.44 -5.86 3.41
C PHE A 199 -16.44 -5.71 2.27
N SER A 200 -15.97 -5.66 1.03
CA SER A 200 -16.78 -5.54 -0.17
C SER A 200 -17.26 -6.91 -0.69
N LYS A 201 -18.57 -7.10 -0.72
CA LYS A 201 -19.19 -8.28 -1.36
C LYS A 201 -18.75 -8.43 -2.82
N LYS A 202 -18.60 -7.29 -3.52
CA LYS A 202 -18.15 -7.29 -4.93
C LYS A 202 -16.70 -7.74 -5.09
N ALA A 203 -15.82 -7.38 -4.17
CA ALA A 203 -14.45 -7.88 -4.15
C ALA A 203 -14.43 -9.41 -4.00
N VAL A 204 -15.17 -9.95 -3.03
CA VAL A 204 -15.29 -11.39 -2.81
C VAL A 204 -15.87 -12.11 -4.02
N GLU A 205 -16.89 -11.55 -4.68
CA GLU A 205 -17.42 -12.09 -5.94
C GLU A 205 -16.36 -12.15 -7.04
N VAL A 206 -15.53 -11.12 -7.16
CA VAL A 206 -14.40 -11.07 -8.13
C VAL A 206 -13.37 -12.16 -7.83
N ILE A 207 -13.01 -12.37 -6.56
CA ILE A 207 -12.08 -13.46 -6.18
C ILE A 207 -12.68 -14.81 -6.57
N ARG A 208 -13.91 -15.08 -6.17
CA ARG A 208 -14.58 -16.38 -6.41
C ARG A 208 -14.82 -16.67 -7.90
N SER A 209 -14.89 -15.63 -8.73
CA SER A 209 -15.05 -15.76 -10.19
C SER A 209 -13.74 -15.90 -10.96
N ASN A 210 -12.59 -15.89 -10.28
CA ASN A 210 -11.29 -16.02 -10.91
C ASN A 210 -11.04 -17.48 -11.29
N ASP A 211 -10.53 -17.73 -12.51
CA ASP A 211 -10.23 -19.09 -13.00
C ASP A 211 -9.21 -19.86 -12.13
N ALA A 212 -8.37 -19.12 -11.38
CA ALA A 212 -7.41 -19.69 -10.44
C ALA A 212 -7.99 -19.93 -9.02
N TYR A 213 -9.30 -19.72 -8.82
CA TYR A 213 -9.93 -19.96 -7.53
C TYR A 213 -10.09 -21.48 -7.30
N ASP A 214 -9.37 -22.00 -6.32
CA ASP A 214 -9.39 -23.41 -5.92
C ASP A 214 -9.69 -23.51 -4.41
N GLU A 215 -10.87 -23.96 -4.05
CA GLU A 215 -11.33 -24.12 -2.67
C GLU A 215 -10.43 -25.03 -1.82
N THR A 216 -9.58 -25.83 -2.47
CA THR A 216 -8.55 -26.60 -1.77
C THR A 216 -7.56 -25.71 -1.03
N TYR A 217 -7.24 -24.53 -1.60
CA TYR A 217 -6.20 -23.64 -1.10
C TYR A 217 -6.69 -22.26 -0.68
N ILE A 218 -7.82 -21.77 -1.25
CA ILE A 218 -8.33 -20.44 -0.95
C ILE A 218 -9.82 -20.47 -0.62
N GLN A 219 -10.18 -19.78 0.45
CA GLN A 219 -11.56 -19.47 0.81
C GLN A 219 -11.70 -17.94 0.83
N ALA A 220 -12.70 -17.42 0.10
CA ALA A 220 -12.93 -15.97 0.04
C ALA A 220 -14.29 -15.64 0.68
N ASP A 221 -14.29 -14.73 1.67
CA ASP A 221 -15.49 -14.38 2.42
C ASP A 221 -15.60 -12.89 2.71
N VAL A 222 -16.85 -12.44 2.90
CA VAL A 222 -17.12 -11.08 3.34
C VAL A 222 -16.86 -10.98 4.84
N TRP A 223 -15.96 -10.08 5.23
CA TRP A 223 -15.66 -9.82 6.63
C TRP A 223 -15.24 -8.39 6.86
N ASP A 224 -15.79 -7.78 7.90
CA ASP A 224 -15.34 -6.50 8.43
C ASP A 224 -14.33 -6.75 9.56
N VAL A 225 -13.09 -6.39 9.33
CA VAL A 225 -12.04 -6.56 10.33
C VAL A 225 -12.32 -5.80 11.63
N ALA A 226 -13.16 -4.77 11.60
CA ALA A 226 -13.58 -3.99 12.77
C ALA A 226 -14.94 -4.43 13.34
N ALA A 227 -15.49 -5.56 12.89
CA ALA A 227 -16.74 -6.10 13.41
C ALA A 227 -16.63 -6.50 14.90
N THR A 228 -17.78 -6.49 15.57
CA THR A 228 -17.88 -6.87 16.98
C THR A 228 -18.80 -8.07 17.17
N GLY A 229 -18.78 -8.69 18.33
CA GLY A 229 -19.62 -9.84 18.67
C GLY A 229 -19.28 -11.07 17.84
N GLU A 230 -20.30 -11.81 17.39
CA GLU A 230 -20.12 -13.04 16.61
C GLU A 230 -19.43 -12.81 15.26
N ALA A 231 -19.58 -11.63 14.67
CA ALA A 231 -18.94 -11.25 13.42
C ALA A 231 -17.46 -10.81 13.57
N SER A 232 -16.90 -10.83 14.78
CA SER A 232 -15.50 -10.42 15.03
C SER A 232 -14.47 -11.37 14.40
N LEU A 233 -14.87 -12.60 14.10
CA LEU A 233 -14.05 -13.60 13.41
C LEU A 233 -14.48 -13.74 11.96
N PRO A 234 -13.53 -13.92 11.02
CA PRO A 234 -13.88 -14.22 9.64
C PRO A 234 -14.48 -15.62 9.50
N PRO A 235 -15.38 -15.87 8.53
CA PRO A 235 -15.94 -17.18 8.30
C PRO A 235 -14.89 -18.27 8.13
N GLY A 236 -15.07 -19.40 8.82
CA GLY A 236 -14.14 -20.54 8.75
C GLY A 236 -12.82 -20.37 9.52
N VAL A 237 -12.62 -19.24 10.20
CA VAL A 237 -11.43 -18.97 11.03
C VAL A 237 -11.83 -19.04 12.50
N THR A 238 -11.04 -19.76 13.31
CA THR A 238 -11.19 -19.84 14.77
C THR A 238 -10.11 -19.03 15.48
N PRO A 239 -10.28 -18.71 16.76
CA PRO A 239 -9.22 -18.10 17.53
C PRO A 239 -7.93 -18.92 17.47
N GLU A 240 -6.77 -18.23 17.44
CA GLU A 240 -5.42 -18.83 17.46
C GLU A 240 -5.21 -19.90 16.36
N SER A 241 -5.82 -19.68 15.16
CA SER A 241 -5.71 -20.64 14.05
C SER A 241 -4.87 -20.14 12.88
N VAL A 242 -4.53 -18.86 12.84
CA VAL A 242 -3.84 -18.20 11.71
C VAL A 242 -2.36 -18.04 12.02
N ASP A 243 -1.50 -18.46 11.08
CA ASP A 243 -0.05 -18.31 11.22
C ASP A 243 0.41 -16.92 10.75
N ILE A 244 -0.18 -16.40 9.66
CA ILE A 244 0.19 -15.13 9.05
C ILE A 244 -1.07 -14.32 8.71
N VAL A 245 -1.11 -13.07 9.15
CA VAL A 245 -2.11 -12.09 8.71
C VAL A 245 -1.48 -11.10 7.75
N LEU A 246 -2.04 -10.97 6.55
CA LEU A 246 -1.63 -9.98 5.55
C LEU A 246 -2.55 -8.76 5.61
N MET A 247 -1.96 -7.58 5.78
CA MET A 247 -2.66 -6.30 5.81
C MET A 247 -1.96 -5.31 4.88
N ILE A 248 -2.32 -5.36 3.59
CA ILE A 248 -1.63 -4.60 2.54
C ILE A 248 -2.57 -3.52 1.98
N PHE A 249 -2.36 -2.26 2.36
CA PHE A 249 -3.17 -1.09 1.99
C PHE A 249 -4.65 -1.21 2.38
N ILE A 250 -4.90 -1.79 3.55
CA ILE A 250 -6.24 -1.97 4.11
C ILE A 250 -6.48 -1.10 5.37
N PHE A 251 -5.47 -1.01 6.25
CA PHE A 251 -5.64 -0.35 7.53
C PHE A 251 -5.93 1.15 7.37
N SER A 252 -5.36 1.77 6.36
CA SER A 252 -5.65 3.14 5.94
C SER A 252 -7.10 3.36 5.46
N ALA A 253 -7.82 2.33 5.02
CA ALA A 253 -9.22 2.44 4.62
C ALA A 253 -10.18 2.50 5.82
N LEU A 254 -9.73 2.09 7.01
CA LEU A 254 -10.47 2.20 8.25
C LEU A 254 -10.44 3.65 8.77
N SER A 255 -11.46 4.04 9.51
CA SER A 255 -11.40 5.26 10.31
C SER A 255 -10.62 5.03 11.61
N PRO A 256 -10.03 6.07 12.22
CA PRO A 256 -9.32 5.93 13.51
C PRO A 256 -10.11 5.20 14.59
N ALA A 257 -11.42 5.45 14.68
CA ALA A 257 -12.31 4.79 15.64
C ALA A 257 -12.44 3.25 15.46
N GLN A 258 -12.00 2.71 14.32
CA GLN A 258 -12.09 1.29 14.00
C GLN A 258 -10.79 0.51 14.31
N TRP A 259 -9.66 1.19 14.49
CA TRP A 259 -8.35 0.55 14.58
C TRP A 259 -8.23 -0.40 15.77
N ASP A 260 -8.62 0.04 16.96
CA ASP A 260 -8.53 -0.78 18.17
C ASP A 260 -9.30 -2.10 18.04
N GLN A 261 -10.49 -2.04 17.43
CA GLN A 261 -11.28 -3.25 17.22
C GLN A 261 -10.64 -4.15 16.17
N ALA A 262 -10.15 -3.58 15.08
CA ALA A 262 -9.44 -4.33 14.04
C ALA A 262 -8.19 -5.04 14.61
N VAL A 263 -7.39 -4.34 15.41
CA VAL A 263 -6.21 -4.93 16.07
C VAL A 263 -6.61 -6.06 17.02
N ARG A 264 -7.68 -5.88 17.83
CA ARG A 264 -8.18 -6.94 18.70
C ARG A 264 -8.59 -8.18 17.91
N ASN A 265 -9.34 -8.00 16.82
CA ASN A 265 -9.79 -9.12 15.99
C ASN A 265 -8.62 -9.87 15.33
N VAL A 266 -7.64 -9.12 14.80
CA VAL A 266 -6.41 -9.70 14.25
C VAL A 266 -5.63 -10.50 15.30
N ARG A 267 -5.46 -9.95 16.50
CA ARG A 267 -4.79 -10.67 17.60
C ARG A 267 -5.52 -11.94 18.01
N THR A 268 -6.86 -11.91 17.99
CA THR A 268 -7.66 -13.07 18.36
C THR A 268 -7.47 -14.26 17.42
N VAL A 269 -7.31 -14.02 16.11
CA VAL A 269 -7.13 -15.10 15.14
C VAL A 269 -5.71 -15.62 15.06
N LEU A 270 -4.70 -14.82 15.44
CA LEU A 270 -3.30 -15.19 15.36
C LEU A 270 -2.95 -16.27 16.37
N LYS A 271 -2.21 -17.28 15.92
CA LYS A 271 -1.54 -18.24 16.80
C LYS A 271 -0.50 -17.54 17.67
N PRO A 272 -0.17 -18.08 18.85
CA PRO A 272 1.03 -17.69 19.57
C PRO A 272 2.26 -17.79 18.65
N GLY A 273 2.97 -16.67 18.47
CA GLY A 273 4.10 -16.58 17.54
C GLY A 273 3.74 -16.36 16.08
N GLY A 274 2.46 -16.19 15.75
CA GLY A 274 2.00 -15.78 14.43
C GLY A 274 2.42 -14.32 14.09
N GLU A 275 2.46 -13.99 12.83
CA GLU A 275 3.00 -12.70 12.34
C GLU A 275 1.94 -11.90 11.56
N VAL A 276 1.97 -10.56 11.71
CA VAL A 276 1.23 -9.63 10.85
C VAL A 276 2.20 -9.02 9.85
N LEU A 277 1.96 -9.24 8.58
CA LEU A 277 2.70 -8.61 7.50
C LEU A 277 1.93 -7.37 7.04
N PHE A 278 2.45 -6.22 7.42
CA PHE A 278 1.77 -4.94 7.27
C PHE A 278 2.49 -4.02 6.31
N ARG A 279 1.75 -3.41 5.40
CA ARG A 279 2.21 -2.31 4.56
C ARG A 279 1.07 -1.37 4.24
N ASP A 280 1.26 -0.08 4.50
CA ASP A 280 0.26 0.94 4.21
C ASP A 280 0.91 2.30 3.91
N TYR A 281 0.09 3.34 3.72
CA TYR A 281 0.53 4.68 3.36
C TYR A 281 1.13 5.42 4.55
N GLY A 282 2.31 5.98 4.38
CA GLY A 282 2.93 6.88 5.35
C GLY A 282 2.58 8.34 5.11
N ARG A 283 2.60 9.16 6.17
CA ARG A 283 2.48 10.61 6.06
C ARG A 283 3.63 11.16 5.21
N GLY A 284 3.32 12.10 4.33
CA GLY A 284 4.28 12.65 3.37
C GLY A 284 4.32 11.90 2.04
N ASP A 285 3.57 10.80 1.89
CA ASP A 285 3.43 10.15 0.60
C ASP A 285 2.92 11.14 -0.45
N LEU A 286 3.43 11.02 -1.69
CA LEU A 286 3.00 11.85 -2.81
C LEU A 286 1.49 11.77 -3.06
N ALA A 287 0.85 10.65 -2.74
CA ALA A 287 -0.60 10.52 -2.83
C ALA A 287 -1.31 11.49 -1.86
N GLN A 288 -0.74 11.71 -0.65
CA GLN A 288 -1.30 12.65 0.32
C GLN A 288 -1.17 14.10 -0.14
N VAL A 289 0.03 14.52 -0.52
CA VAL A 289 0.29 15.92 -0.90
C VAL A 289 -0.44 16.34 -2.18
N ARG A 290 -0.83 15.39 -3.02
CA ARG A 290 -1.58 15.60 -4.26
C ARG A 290 -3.09 15.74 -4.08
N PHE A 291 -3.64 15.53 -2.89
CA PHE A 291 -5.07 15.72 -2.67
C PHE A 291 -5.47 17.17 -2.95
N LYS A 292 -6.53 17.29 -3.74
CA LYS A 292 -7.14 18.59 -4.08
C LYS A 292 -8.10 19.02 -2.96
N LYS A 293 -8.58 20.25 -3.06
CA LYS A 293 -9.64 20.84 -2.25
C LYS A 293 -10.85 19.91 -2.10
N GLY A 294 -11.53 19.98 -0.94
CA GLY A 294 -12.73 19.18 -0.68
C GLY A 294 -12.46 17.67 -0.55
N ARG A 295 -11.25 17.27 -0.11
CA ARG A 295 -10.89 15.87 0.12
C ARG A 295 -10.41 15.59 1.54
N TRP A 296 -9.99 16.59 2.26
CA TRP A 296 -9.58 16.50 3.65
C TRP A 296 -10.79 16.26 4.56
N MET A 297 -10.80 15.19 5.31
CA MET A 297 -11.83 14.84 6.29
C MET A 297 -11.40 15.21 7.71
N GLU A 298 -10.21 14.76 8.08
CA GLU A 298 -9.54 14.99 9.36
C GLU A 298 -8.02 14.96 9.12
N ASP A 299 -7.23 15.26 10.15
CA ASP A 299 -5.77 15.17 10.04
C ASP A 299 -5.36 13.78 9.56
N ASN A 300 -4.55 13.75 8.52
CA ASN A 300 -4.08 12.55 7.82
C ASN A 300 -5.18 11.67 7.19
N PHE A 301 -6.47 12.05 7.26
CA PHE A 301 -7.60 11.25 6.78
C PHE A 301 -8.34 11.94 5.64
N TYR A 302 -8.46 11.25 4.51
CA TYR A 302 -8.98 11.82 3.26
C TYR A 302 -10.01 10.91 2.59
N VAL A 303 -10.83 11.51 1.71
CA VAL A 303 -11.70 10.78 0.79
C VAL A 303 -11.21 10.91 -0.64
N ARG A 304 -11.11 9.78 -1.35
CA ARG A 304 -10.76 9.74 -2.78
C ARG A 304 -11.95 10.11 -3.67
N GLY A 305 -11.67 10.30 -4.97
CA GLY A 305 -12.69 10.68 -5.96
C GLY A 305 -13.82 9.65 -6.13
N ASP A 306 -13.56 8.40 -5.85
CA ASP A 306 -14.50 7.28 -5.90
C ASP A 306 -15.32 7.12 -4.60
N GLY A 307 -15.03 7.91 -3.57
CA GLY A 307 -15.67 7.89 -2.25
C GLY A 307 -15.01 6.95 -1.25
N THR A 308 -13.97 6.22 -1.62
CA THR A 308 -13.17 5.43 -0.68
C THR A 308 -12.31 6.34 0.19
N ARG A 309 -12.05 5.90 1.42
CA ARG A 309 -11.26 6.67 2.39
C ARG A 309 -9.81 6.20 2.37
N VAL A 310 -8.90 7.06 2.84
CA VAL A 310 -7.50 6.72 3.07
C VAL A 310 -6.92 7.55 4.20
N TYR A 311 -6.17 6.88 5.07
CA TYR A 311 -5.38 7.49 6.13
C TYR A 311 -3.89 7.39 5.78
N PHE A 312 -3.08 8.34 6.27
CA PHE A 312 -1.64 8.36 6.10
C PHE A 312 -0.98 8.36 7.47
N PHE A 313 -0.33 7.24 7.80
CA PHE A 313 0.18 6.96 9.15
C PHE A 313 1.51 7.64 9.43
N GLU A 314 1.69 8.06 10.67
CA GLU A 314 3.01 8.27 11.23
C GLU A 314 3.51 6.96 11.83
N ARG A 315 4.82 6.79 11.88
CA ARG A 315 5.43 5.54 12.36
C ARG A 315 5.13 5.30 13.83
N GLU A 316 5.32 6.33 14.64
CA GLU A 316 5.08 6.32 16.08
C GLU A 316 3.62 5.99 16.39
N GLU A 317 2.68 6.53 15.60
CA GLU A 317 1.26 6.24 15.71
C GLU A 317 0.97 4.75 15.47
N LEU A 318 1.58 4.14 14.44
CA LEU A 318 1.43 2.71 14.18
C LEU A 318 2.04 1.86 15.30
N GLU A 319 3.19 2.28 15.85
CA GLU A 319 3.82 1.62 16.99
C GLU A 319 2.90 1.65 18.21
N ASP A 320 2.21 2.75 18.47
CA ASP A 320 1.23 2.87 19.56
C ASP A 320 -0.02 2.00 19.31
N ILE A 321 -0.60 2.05 18.11
CA ILE A 321 -1.80 1.29 17.75
C ILE A 321 -1.55 -0.21 17.85
N TRP A 322 -0.44 -0.70 17.34
CA TRP A 322 -0.11 -2.13 17.33
C TRP A 322 0.57 -2.60 18.62
N GLY A 323 1.29 -1.71 19.31
CA GLY A 323 2.01 -2.01 20.54
C GLY A 323 1.10 -2.26 21.75
N GLY A 324 -0.08 -1.61 21.81
CA GLY A 324 -1.14 -1.80 22.80
C GLY A 324 -0.66 -1.87 24.23
N GLY A 325 -0.09 -0.82 24.80
CA GLY A 325 0.39 -0.66 26.16
C GLY A 325 0.85 -1.98 26.84
N ASP A 326 2.07 -2.10 27.27
CA ASP A 326 2.75 -3.22 27.94
C ASP A 326 3.36 -4.36 27.10
N GLY A 327 3.13 -4.43 25.78
CA GLY A 327 3.71 -5.47 24.90
C GLY A 327 4.64 -4.98 23.79
N ALA A 328 4.82 -3.68 23.66
CA ALA A 328 5.39 -3.00 22.49
C ALA A 328 6.88 -3.21 22.18
N ARG A 329 7.58 -4.14 22.84
CA ARG A 329 9.03 -4.30 22.66
C ARG A 329 9.49 -5.37 21.67
N GLN A 330 8.60 -5.97 20.88
CA GLN A 330 9.00 -7.00 19.91
C GLN A 330 8.72 -6.67 18.45
N ALA A 331 8.29 -5.44 18.12
CA ALA A 331 7.94 -5.04 16.76
C ALA A 331 9.12 -4.74 15.82
N THR A 332 10.38 -4.99 16.21
CA THR A 332 11.54 -4.67 15.36
C THR A 332 12.38 -5.89 15.05
N LYS A 333 11.89 -6.78 14.20
CA LYS A 333 12.76 -7.77 13.51
C LYS A 333 13.60 -7.13 12.37
N TYR A 334 13.30 -5.90 11.99
CA TYR A 334 14.06 -5.17 10.97
C TYR A 334 14.53 -3.82 11.52
N PRO A 335 15.78 -3.76 12.04
CA PRO A 335 16.31 -2.49 12.53
C PRO A 335 16.44 -1.50 11.37
N ALA A 336 15.76 -0.37 11.48
CA ALA A 336 16.07 0.79 10.65
C ALA A 336 17.52 1.19 10.92
N LYS A 337 18.44 0.92 10.00
CA LYS A 337 19.81 1.37 10.10
C LYS A 337 19.81 2.89 9.99
N GLY A 338 20.08 3.54 11.11
CA GLY A 338 20.65 4.88 11.17
C GLY A 338 19.70 6.05 11.26
N SER A 339 19.20 6.32 12.47
CA SER A 339 19.00 7.68 12.93
C SER A 339 19.99 7.93 14.08
N ALA A 340 21.19 8.40 13.74
CA ALA A 340 22.06 9.02 14.70
C ALA A 340 21.54 10.42 14.94
N SER A 341 20.90 10.65 16.07
CA SER A 341 20.67 11.99 16.58
C SER A 341 22.02 12.66 16.85
N PRO A 342 22.26 13.93 16.46
CA PRO A 342 23.44 14.64 16.89
C PRO A 342 23.32 14.91 18.40
N SER A 343 24.17 14.24 19.18
CA SER A 343 24.40 14.57 20.58
C SER A 343 25.00 15.98 20.65
N THR A 344 24.24 16.92 21.17
CA THR A 344 24.73 18.25 21.55
C THR A 344 25.51 18.08 22.84
N GLU A 345 26.83 17.92 22.73
CA GLU A 345 27.74 18.12 23.87
C GLU A 345 27.81 19.63 24.14
N LEU A 346 27.16 20.03 25.22
CA LEU A 346 27.42 21.35 25.83
C LEU A 346 28.74 21.24 26.60
N GLU A 347 29.82 21.81 26.07
CA GLU A 347 31.02 22.06 26.84
C GLU A 347 30.74 23.14 27.88
N GLU A 348 30.69 22.74 29.16
CA GLU A 348 30.83 23.62 30.29
C GLU A 348 32.32 24.02 30.39
N ASN A 349 32.69 25.19 29.91
CA ASN A 349 33.95 25.81 30.26
C ASN A 349 33.79 26.56 31.59
N GLY A 350 34.20 25.92 32.67
CA GLY A 350 34.46 26.54 33.96
C GLY A 350 35.69 27.45 33.84
N ALA A 351 35.49 28.72 34.15
CA ALA A 351 36.59 29.65 34.47
C ALA A 351 36.61 29.87 35.97
N ALA A 352 37.64 29.34 36.62
CA ALA A 352 38.05 29.78 37.91
C ALA A 352 39.01 30.96 37.74
N GLN A 353 38.70 32.06 38.27
CA GLN A 353 39.37 33.02 39.19
C GLN A 353 38.67 34.32 39.18
#